data_db63dfa5278400241489d41fc68b8e84
#
_entry.id   db63dfa5278400241489d41fc68b8e84
#
_cell.length_a   1.000
_cell.length_b   1.000
_cell.length_c   1.000
_cell.angle_alpha   90.00
_cell.angle_beta   90.00
_cell.angle_gamma   90.00
#
_symmetry.space_group_name_H-M   'P 1'
#
loop_
_entity.id
_entity.type
_entity.pdbx_description
1 polymer ?
#
loop_
_entity_poly.entity_id
_entity_poly.type
_entity_poly.pdbx_seq_one_letter_code
_entity_poly.pdbx_strand_id
1 'polypeptide(L)'
;METAEILFAEKGFNGTSVRDIAEKANVNLAMISYYFGSKDKLLEALFGYRGEYFKLKLETIIENKELSSLEKMNILIDHYIDKMMQQQCFSRIMVREQVLNHTGITAELIFQMKKRNQELISKLIHQGQKKGEFKKNIDIPLMMATLIGTANNLVATQFYYRELNDLQHMNEEEFQKHLKKKLSQHIKKLFKAILTNEE
;
A
#
# COMPACT_ATOMS: atom_id res chain seq x y z
N MET A 1 11.02 -13.70 7.73
CA MET A 1 10.62 -12.37 7.24
C MET A 1 9.52 -11.72 8.08
N GLU A 2 8.44 -12.40 8.40
CA GLU A 2 7.31 -11.84 9.19
C GLU A 2 7.75 -11.23 10.52
N THR A 3 8.59 -11.92 11.29
CA THR A 3 9.14 -11.40 12.56
C THR A 3 9.94 -10.10 12.35
N ALA A 4 10.72 -10.02 11.27
CA ALA A 4 11.47 -8.82 10.95
C ALA A 4 10.53 -7.66 10.57
N GLU A 5 9.47 -7.94 9.80
CA GLU A 5 8.44 -6.97 9.46
C GLU A 5 7.76 -6.37 10.69
N ILE A 6 7.38 -7.22 11.66
CA ILE A 6 6.80 -6.77 12.93
C ILE A 6 7.76 -5.85 13.67
N LEU A 7 9.03 -6.26 13.85
CA LEU A 7 10.02 -5.47 14.55
C LEU A 7 10.35 -4.15 13.83
N PHE A 8 10.46 -4.16 12.51
CA PHE A 8 10.64 -2.93 11.73
C PHE A 8 9.44 -1.98 11.86
N ALA A 9 8.22 -2.52 11.94
CA ALA A 9 7.03 -1.71 12.16
C ALA A 9 6.98 -1.09 13.57
N GLU A 10 7.43 -1.84 14.58
CA GLU A 10 7.42 -1.43 16.00
C GLU A 10 8.56 -0.48 16.35
N LYS A 11 9.80 -0.86 16.01
CA LYS A 11 11.03 -0.16 16.44
C LYS A 11 11.68 0.68 15.34
N GLY A 12 11.25 0.52 14.08
CA GLY A 12 11.90 1.06 12.88
C GLY A 12 13.08 0.23 12.43
N PHE A 13 13.57 0.48 11.22
CA PHE A 13 14.72 -0.25 10.68
C PHE A 13 15.98 -0.05 11.52
N ASN A 14 16.32 1.20 11.86
CA ASN A 14 17.52 1.52 12.63
C ASN A 14 17.45 1.01 14.09
N GLY A 15 16.26 0.97 14.70
CA GLY A 15 16.03 0.49 16.05
C GLY A 15 15.93 -1.05 16.20
N THR A 16 16.07 -1.79 15.10
CA THR A 16 15.99 -3.26 15.10
C THR A 16 17.34 -3.87 14.75
N SER A 17 17.84 -4.79 15.56
CA SER A 17 19.05 -5.57 15.27
C SER A 17 18.72 -6.94 14.69
N VAL A 18 19.68 -7.56 14.01
CA VAL A 18 19.56 -8.96 13.53
C VAL A 18 19.41 -9.94 14.69
N ARG A 19 20.00 -9.60 15.86
CA ARG A 19 19.85 -10.40 17.09
C ARG A 19 18.42 -10.36 17.62
N ASP A 20 17.79 -9.19 17.66
CA ASP A 20 16.37 -9.06 18.07
C ASP A 20 15.46 -9.91 17.17
N ILE A 21 15.76 -9.91 15.86
CA ILE A 21 14.99 -10.71 14.88
C ILE A 21 15.19 -12.20 15.13
N ALA A 22 16.44 -12.64 15.34
CA ALA A 22 16.75 -14.04 15.58
C ALA A 22 16.09 -14.54 16.88
N GLU A 23 16.20 -13.77 17.97
CA GLU A 23 15.60 -14.08 19.25
C GLU A 23 14.07 -14.17 19.15
N LYS A 24 13.41 -13.15 18.59
CA LYS A 24 11.94 -13.12 18.46
C LYS A 24 11.42 -14.19 17.49
N ALA A 25 12.22 -14.57 16.47
CA ALA A 25 11.87 -15.65 15.53
C ALA A 25 12.20 -17.05 16.05
N ASN A 26 12.88 -17.15 17.21
CA ASN A 26 13.40 -18.40 17.78
C ASN A 26 14.27 -19.20 16.79
N VAL A 27 15.19 -18.51 16.13
CA VAL A 27 16.14 -19.09 15.17
C VAL A 27 17.57 -18.72 15.53
N ASN A 28 18.53 -19.51 15.04
CA ASN A 28 19.94 -19.17 15.20
C ASN A 28 20.28 -17.91 14.36
N LEU A 29 21.02 -16.98 14.95
CA LEU A 29 21.52 -15.78 14.29
C LEU A 29 22.27 -16.09 12.97
N ALA A 30 23.04 -17.19 12.95
CA ALA A 30 23.74 -17.64 11.75
C ALA A 30 22.81 -17.96 10.59
N MET A 31 21.57 -18.42 10.86
CA MET A 31 20.59 -18.69 9.81
C MET A 31 20.16 -17.42 9.09
N ILE A 32 19.97 -16.32 9.83
CA ILE A 32 19.58 -15.02 9.19
C ILE A 32 20.72 -14.56 8.28
N SER A 33 21.96 -14.63 8.75
CA SER A 33 23.14 -14.28 7.95
C SER A 33 23.30 -15.21 6.74
N TYR A 34 23.01 -16.49 6.89
CA TYR A 34 23.09 -17.48 5.80
C TYR A 34 22.04 -17.21 4.70
N TYR A 35 20.76 -16.98 5.07
CA TYR A 35 19.69 -16.78 4.12
C TYR A 35 19.63 -15.39 3.50
N PHE A 36 19.98 -14.36 4.26
CA PHE A 36 19.81 -12.98 3.84
C PHE A 36 21.13 -12.19 3.72
N GLY A 37 22.20 -12.65 4.35
CA GLY A 37 23.49 -11.97 4.36
C GLY A 37 23.55 -10.81 5.36
N SER A 38 22.66 -9.82 5.22
CA SER A 38 22.64 -8.62 6.09
C SER A 38 21.21 -8.19 6.43
N LYS A 39 21.10 -7.27 7.41
CA LYS A 39 19.81 -6.62 7.74
C LYS A 39 19.24 -5.85 6.55
N ASP A 40 20.10 -5.19 5.79
CA ASP A 40 19.71 -4.46 4.58
C ASP A 40 19.15 -5.40 3.52
N LYS A 41 19.79 -6.53 3.28
CA LYS A 41 19.32 -7.55 2.34
C LYS A 41 18.02 -8.22 2.79
N LEU A 42 17.83 -8.42 4.09
CA LEU A 42 16.56 -8.88 4.64
C LEU A 42 15.45 -7.85 4.39
N LEU A 43 15.73 -6.55 4.53
CA LEU A 43 14.78 -5.49 4.21
C LEU A 43 14.46 -5.46 2.71
N GLU A 44 15.47 -5.54 1.83
CA GLU A 44 15.29 -5.64 0.38
C GLU A 44 14.38 -6.83 0.01
N ALA A 45 14.63 -8.00 0.61
CA ALA A 45 13.81 -9.20 0.39
C ALA A 45 12.36 -9.01 0.87
N LEU A 46 12.14 -8.32 2.00
CA LEU A 46 10.81 -7.99 2.50
C LEU A 46 10.06 -7.07 1.53
N PHE A 47 10.73 -6.00 1.06
CA PHE A 47 10.14 -5.06 0.09
C PHE A 47 9.85 -5.74 -1.25
N GLY A 48 10.74 -6.60 -1.72
CA GLY A 48 10.54 -7.43 -2.90
C GLY A 48 9.30 -8.32 -2.76
N TYR A 49 9.22 -9.09 -1.68
CA TYR A 49 8.11 -10.00 -1.41
C TYR A 49 6.76 -9.27 -1.33
N ARG A 50 6.70 -8.16 -0.57
CA ARG A 50 5.48 -7.37 -0.39
C ARG A 50 5.10 -6.55 -1.62
N GLY A 51 6.09 -6.13 -2.42
CA GLY A 51 5.87 -5.29 -3.60
C GLY A 51 5.55 -6.06 -4.87
N GLU A 52 6.13 -7.25 -5.08
CA GLU A 52 6.03 -7.98 -6.35
C GLU A 52 4.62 -8.49 -6.63
N TYR A 53 3.94 -9.04 -5.63
CA TYR A 53 2.56 -9.49 -5.80
C TYR A 53 1.63 -8.35 -6.24
N PHE A 54 1.79 -7.17 -5.65
CA PHE A 54 0.97 -6.02 -6.02
C PHE A 54 1.27 -5.52 -7.43
N LYS A 55 2.53 -5.50 -7.82
CA LYS A 55 2.98 -5.15 -9.17
C LYS A 55 2.36 -6.08 -10.22
N LEU A 56 2.47 -7.40 -10.04
CA LEU A 56 1.90 -8.38 -10.97
C LEU A 56 0.39 -8.23 -11.12
N LYS A 57 -0.32 -7.93 -10.03
CA LYS A 57 -1.76 -7.62 -10.08
C LYS A 57 -2.05 -6.34 -10.87
N LEU A 58 -1.28 -5.27 -10.66
CA LEU A 58 -1.39 -4.04 -11.45
C LEU A 58 -1.21 -4.32 -12.94
N GLU A 59 -0.15 -5.01 -13.32
CA GLU A 59 0.16 -5.35 -14.71
C GLU A 59 -0.98 -6.16 -15.35
N THR A 60 -1.43 -7.23 -14.69
CA THR A 60 -2.54 -8.08 -15.16
C THR A 60 -3.82 -7.28 -15.42
N ILE A 61 -4.20 -6.39 -14.50
CA ILE A 61 -5.41 -5.59 -14.63
C ILE A 61 -5.27 -4.56 -15.75
N ILE A 62 -4.10 -3.89 -15.85
CA ILE A 62 -3.85 -2.88 -16.89
C ILE A 62 -3.90 -3.50 -18.29
N GLU A 63 -3.40 -4.72 -18.44
CA GLU A 63 -3.35 -5.43 -19.73
C GLU A 63 -4.67 -6.10 -20.14
N ASN A 64 -5.62 -6.23 -19.22
CA ASN A 64 -6.93 -6.79 -19.54
C ASN A 64 -7.68 -5.91 -20.57
N LYS A 65 -8.03 -6.47 -21.72
CA LYS A 65 -8.68 -5.74 -22.84
C LYS A 65 -10.19 -5.66 -22.70
N GLU A 66 -10.81 -6.49 -21.87
CA GLU A 66 -12.26 -6.57 -21.68
C GLU A 66 -12.81 -5.45 -20.77
N LEU A 67 -11.93 -4.84 -19.96
CA LEU A 67 -12.30 -3.83 -18.99
C LEU A 67 -12.07 -2.40 -19.53
N SER A 68 -13.00 -1.50 -19.27
CA SER A 68 -12.81 -0.06 -19.43
C SER A 68 -11.71 0.46 -18.51
N SER A 69 -11.15 1.62 -18.80
CA SER A 69 -10.10 2.20 -17.94
C SER A 69 -10.62 2.54 -16.54
N LEU A 70 -11.91 2.92 -16.41
CA LEU A 70 -12.53 3.19 -15.12
C LEU A 70 -12.74 1.90 -14.29
N GLU A 71 -13.18 0.81 -14.91
CA GLU A 71 -13.31 -0.50 -14.24
C GLU A 71 -11.96 -0.98 -13.73
N LYS A 72 -10.90 -0.88 -14.55
CA LYS A 72 -9.52 -1.19 -14.11
C LYS A 72 -9.12 -0.36 -12.88
N MET A 73 -9.36 0.94 -12.93
CA MET A 73 -9.06 1.82 -11.81
C MET A 73 -9.82 1.42 -10.54
N ASN A 74 -11.10 1.09 -10.66
CA ASN A 74 -11.92 0.64 -9.53
C ASN A 74 -11.40 -0.67 -8.91
N ILE A 75 -10.98 -1.62 -9.73
CA ILE A 75 -10.38 -2.88 -9.26
C ILE A 75 -9.03 -2.60 -8.56
N LEU A 76 -8.21 -1.71 -9.11
CA LEU A 76 -6.93 -1.34 -8.50
C LEU A 76 -7.10 -0.65 -7.15
N ILE A 77 -8.12 0.19 -7.00
CA ILE A 77 -8.49 0.81 -5.71
C ILE A 77 -8.83 -0.27 -4.68
N ASP A 78 -9.68 -1.23 -5.04
CA ASP A 78 -10.06 -2.33 -4.15
C ASP A 78 -8.84 -3.16 -3.73
N HIS A 79 -7.99 -3.53 -4.68
CA HIS A 79 -6.75 -4.27 -4.40
C HIS A 79 -5.78 -3.50 -3.49
N TYR A 80 -5.67 -2.17 -3.68
CA TYR A 80 -4.84 -1.35 -2.81
C TYR A 80 -5.36 -1.34 -1.37
N ILE A 81 -6.67 -1.15 -1.19
CA ILE A 81 -7.33 -1.14 0.12
C ILE A 81 -7.16 -2.50 0.80
N ASP A 82 -7.41 -3.59 0.08
CA ASP A 82 -7.22 -4.96 0.59
C ASP A 82 -5.80 -5.20 1.07
N LYS A 83 -4.83 -4.87 0.23
CA LYS A 83 -3.41 -4.99 0.59
C LYS A 83 -3.09 -4.22 1.87
N MET A 84 -3.56 -2.99 1.96
CA MET A 84 -3.26 -2.13 3.10
C MET A 84 -3.88 -2.65 4.40
N MET A 85 -5.13 -3.14 4.34
CA MET A 85 -5.79 -3.72 5.51
C MET A 85 -5.16 -5.05 5.95
N GLN A 86 -4.69 -5.86 5.01
CA GLN A 86 -4.03 -7.14 5.28
C GLN A 86 -2.56 -6.98 5.71
N GLN A 87 -1.86 -5.96 5.24
CA GLN A 87 -0.42 -5.74 5.45
C GLN A 87 -0.17 -4.51 6.34
N GLN A 88 -0.86 -4.41 7.47
CA GLN A 88 -0.78 -3.24 8.35
C GLN A 88 0.64 -2.98 8.89
N CYS A 89 1.42 -4.04 9.19
CA CYS A 89 2.81 -3.89 9.62
C CYS A 89 3.65 -3.23 8.52
N PHE A 90 3.56 -3.72 7.28
CA PHE A 90 4.28 -3.14 6.15
C PHE A 90 3.85 -1.69 5.88
N SER A 91 2.56 -1.40 5.96
CA SER A 91 2.03 -0.04 5.82
C SER A 91 2.59 0.91 6.90
N ARG A 92 2.72 0.44 8.15
CA ARG A 92 3.35 1.22 9.24
C ARG A 92 4.83 1.49 8.98
N ILE A 93 5.59 0.50 8.47
CA ILE A 93 6.99 0.72 8.05
C ILE A 93 7.03 1.84 6.98
N MET A 94 6.20 1.72 5.94
CA MET A 94 6.15 2.69 4.84
C MET A 94 5.87 4.11 5.33
N VAL A 95 4.87 4.30 6.18
CA VAL A 95 4.50 5.63 6.71
C VAL A 95 5.61 6.17 7.62
N ARG A 96 6.07 5.37 8.58
CA ARG A 96 7.11 5.76 9.53
C ARG A 96 8.40 6.20 8.85
N GLU A 97 8.90 5.36 7.97
CA GLU A 97 10.19 5.61 7.32
C GLU A 97 10.15 6.82 6.37
N GLN A 98 9.03 7.08 5.72
CA GLN A 98 8.85 8.27 4.89
C GLN A 98 8.86 9.58 5.70
N VAL A 99 8.38 9.55 6.95
CA VAL A 99 8.33 10.74 7.81
C VAL A 99 9.67 10.97 8.51
N LEU A 100 10.33 9.90 8.94
CA LEU A 100 11.52 9.99 9.79
C LEU A 100 12.85 9.95 9.02
N ASN A 101 12.88 9.25 7.87
CA ASN A 101 14.11 8.97 7.14
C ASN A 101 13.98 9.33 5.67
N HIS A 102 14.65 10.40 5.24
CA HIS A 102 14.68 10.84 3.84
C HIS A 102 15.88 10.30 3.06
N THR A 103 16.77 9.55 3.71
CA THR A 103 18.00 8.99 3.14
C THR A 103 18.19 7.54 3.61
N GLY A 104 19.15 6.83 2.99
CA GLY A 104 19.47 5.45 3.33
C GLY A 104 18.61 4.43 2.59
N ILE A 105 18.86 3.15 2.89
CA ILE A 105 18.28 2.03 2.14
C ILE A 105 16.76 2.00 2.17
N THR A 106 16.14 2.33 3.29
CA THR A 106 14.68 2.31 3.44
C THR A 106 14.04 3.35 2.53
N ALA A 107 14.59 4.58 2.52
CA ALA A 107 14.11 5.67 1.65
C ALA A 107 14.22 5.30 0.17
N GLU A 108 15.35 4.70 -0.23
CA GLU A 108 15.58 4.24 -1.61
C GLU A 108 14.57 3.16 -2.01
N LEU A 109 14.37 2.12 -1.20
CA LEU A 109 13.40 1.06 -1.48
C LEU A 109 11.97 1.58 -1.60
N ILE A 110 11.58 2.51 -0.74
CA ILE A 110 10.27 3.17 -0.79
C ILE A 110 10.14 3.98 -2.07
N PHE A 111 11.16 4.76 -2.42
CA PHE A 111 11.15 5.58 -3.63
C PHE A 111 11.01 4.73 -4.88
N GLN A 112 11.81 3.68 -5.02
CA GLN A 112 11.76 2.77 -6.18
C GLN A 112 10.39 2.07 -6.29
N MET A 113 9.82 1.62 -5.18
CA MET A 113 8.49 1.02 -5.18
C MET A 113 7.42 2.03 -5.61
N LYS A 114 7.43 3.25 -5.07
CA LYS A 114 6.48 4.31 -5.44
C LYS A 114 6.61 4.70 -6.90
N LYS A 115 7.84 4.92 -7.38
CA LYS A 115 8.13 5.27 -8.79
C LYS A 115 7.56 4.23 -9.74
N ARG A 116 7.87 2.95 -9.52
CA ARG A 116 7.37 1.84 -10.32
C ARG A 116 5.83 1.78 -10.34
N ASN A 117 5.20 1.90 -9.18
CA ASN A 117 3.74 1.87 -9.10
C ASN A 117 3.11 3.08 -9.81
N GLN A 118 3.71 4.27 -9.68
CA GLN A 118 3.26 5.47 -10.38
C GLN A 118 3.37 5.31 -11.91
N GLU A 119 4.44 4.73 -12.42
CA GLU A 119 4.63 4.46 -13.85
C GLU A 119 3.51 3.56 -14.41
N LEU A 120 3.14 2.49 -13.67
CA LEU A 120 2.05 1.60 -14.06
C LEU A 120 0.69 2.31 -14.04
N ILE A 121 0.39 3.10 -13.02
CA ILE A 121 -0.85 3.89 -12.96
C ILE A 121 -0.88 4.94 -14.06
N SER A 122 0.25 5.60 -14.35
CA SER A 122 0.36 6.56 -15.46
C SER A 122 0.05 5.91 -16.81
N LYS A 123 0.53 4.68 -17.03
CA LYS A 123 0.21 3.89 -18.24
C LYS A 123 -1.30 3.69 -18.38
N LEU A 124 -2.00 3.31 -17.30
CA LEU A 124 -3.45 3.15 -17.30
C LEU A 124 -4.17 4.46 -17.61
N ILE A 125 -3.77 5.55 -16.96
CA ILE A 125 -4.38 6.86 -17.15
C ILE A 125 -4.19 7.34 -18.60
N HIS A 126 -2.99 7.23 -19.16
CA HIS A 126 -2.72 7.59 -20.55
C HIS A 126 -3.51 6.71 -21.53
N GLN A 127 -3.72 5.42 -21.24
CA GLN A 127 -4.59 4.57 -22.05
C GLN A 127 -6.04 5.07 -22.05
N GLY A 128 -6.58 5.42 -20.87
CA GLY A 128 -7.92 5.97 -20.73
C GLY A 128 -8.07 7.33 -21.42
N GLN A 129 -7.05 8.19 -21.35
CA GLN A 129 -7.03 9.47 -22.07
C GLN A 129 -7.04 9.28 -23.59
N LYS A 130 -6.27 8.33 -24.13
CA LYS A 130 -6.27 8.00 -25.58
C LYS A 130 -7.61 7.47 -26.07
N LYS A 131 -8.35 6.76 -25.21
CA LYS A 131 -9.69 6.26 -25.51
C LYS A 131 -10.80 7.30 -25.31
N GLY A 132 -10.48 8.48 -24.77
CA GLY A 132 -11.46 9.50 -24.38
C GLY A 132 -12.25 9.19 -23.11
N GLU A 133 -11.86 8.14 -22.36
CA GLU A 133 -12.52 7.74 -21.12
C GLU A 133 -12.11 8.64 -19.92
N PHE A 134 -10.92 9.24 -19.98
CA PHE A 134 -10.35 10.05 -18.93
C PHE A 134 -10.02 11.47 -19.39
N LYS A 135 -10.18 12.42 -18.47
CA LYS A 135 -9.78 13.83 -18.64
C LYS A 135 -8.28 13.95 -18.96
N LYS A 136 -7.95 15.02 -19.67
CA LYS A 136 -6.56 15.49 -19.79
C LYS A 136 -6.15 16.22 -18.49
N ASN A 137 -4.84 16.43 -18.30
CA ASN A 137 -4.28 17.23 -17.20
C ASN A 137 -4.62 16.71 -15.78
N ILE A 138 -4.51 15.39 -15.56
CA ILE A 138 -4.63 14.78 -14.23
C ILE A 138 -3.30 14.84 -13.53
N ASP A 139 -3.25 15.42 -12.33
CA ASP A 139 -2.09 15.31 -11.42
C ASP A 139 -2.07 13.93 -10.78
N ILE A 140 -1.35 13.00 -11.43
CA ILE A 140 -1.25 11.59 -11.00
C ILE A 140 -0.62 11.47 -9.61
N PRO A 141 0.49 12.14 -9.27
CA PRO A 141 1.05 12.12 -7.93
C PRO A 141 0.05 12.56 -6.85
N LEU A 142 -0.68 13.63 -7.06
CA LEU A 142 -1.67 14.14 -6.10
C LEU A 142 -2.87 13.18 -5.98
N MET A 143 -3.34 12.63 -7.09
CA MET A 143 -4.39 11.60 -7.08
C MET A 143 -3.97 10.37 -6.29
N MET A 144 -2.74 9.89 -6.47
CA MET A 144 -2.19 8.77 -5.70
C MET A 144 -2.02 9.13 -4.21
N ALA A 145 -1.60 10.36 -3.90
CA ALA A 145 -1.51 10.84 -2.52
C ALA A 145 -2.89 10.87 -1.84
N THR A 146 -3.95 11.20 -2.58
CA THR A 146 -5.34 11.16 -2.07
C THR A 146 -5.75 9.74 -1.67
N LEU A 147 -5.51 8.74 -2.52
CA LEU A 147 -5.79 7.34 -2.19
C LEU A 147 -4.99 6.89 -0.95
N ILE A 148 -3.68 7.06 -1.02
CA ILE A 148 -2.73 6.56 -0.01
C ILE A 148 -2.98 7.25 1.34
N GLY A 149 -3.12 8.57 1.33
CA GLY A 149 -3.33 9.37 2.54
C GLY A 149 -4.67 9.08 3.20
N THR A 150 -5.76 9.06 2.43
CA THR A 150 -7.10 8.75 2.95
C THR A 150 -7.16 7.34 3.55
N ALA A 151 -6.62 6.36 2.83
CA ALA A 151 -6.64 4.98 3.28
C ALA A 151 -5.77 4.76 4.53
N ASN A 152 -4.54 5.27 4.54
CA ASN A 152 -3.66 5.16 5.71
C ASN A 152 -4.23 5.87 6.94
N ASN A 153 -4.76 7.10 6.76
CA ASN A 153 -5.35 7.84 7.87
C ASN A 153 -6.55 7.10 8.45
N LEU A 154 -7.47 6.64 7.61
CA LEU A 154 -8.68 5.96 8.08
C LEU A 154 -8.35 4.65 8.83
N VAL A 155 -7.41 3.84 8.33
CA VAL A 155 -7.00 2.60 9.01
C VAL A 155 -6.24 2.90 10.31
N ALA A 156 -5.37 3.90 10.33
CA ALA A 156 -4.65 4.28 11.54
C ALA A 156 -5.57 4.84 12.63
N THR A 157 -6.65 5.51 12.23
CA THR A 157 -7.60 6.20 13.13
C THR A 157 -8.96 5.51 13.17
N GLN A 158 -9.04 4.23 12.80
CA GLN A 158 -10.30 3.48 12.69
C GLN A 158 -11.11 3.43 14.00
N PHE A 159 -10.44 3.55 15.15
CA PHE A 159 -11.11 3.66 16.44
C PHE A 159 -12.02 4.89 16.46
N TYR A 160 -11.52 6.07 16.08
CA TYR A 160 -12.32 7.29 16.04
C TYR A 160 -13.44 7.21 15.00
N TYR A 161 -13.19 6.60 13.85
CA TYR A 161 -14.22 6.39 12.85
C TYR A 161 -15.37 5.54 13.40
N ARG A 162 -15.04 4.48 14.17
CA ARG A 162 -16.00 3.59 14.82
C ARG A 162 -16.85 4.33 15.84
N GLU A 163 -16.21 5.15 16.69
CA GLU A 163 -16.89 5.94 17.71
C GLU A 163 -17.80 7.02 17.09
N LEU A 164 -17.29 7.78 16.14
CA LEU A 164 -18.03 8.89 15.51
C LEU A 164 -19.22 8.45 14.65
N ASN A 165 -19.31 7.16 14.30
CA ASN A 165 -20.40 6.60 13.49
C ASN A 165 -21.27 5.60 14.28
N ASP A 166 -21.14 5.53 15.60
CA ASP A 166 -21.92 4.66 16.50
C ASP A 166 -21.85 3.16 16.11
N LEU A 167 -20.65 2.70 15.68
CA LEU A 167 -20.43 1.34 15.17
C LEU A 167 -19.86 0.37 16.23
N GLN A 168 -19.91 0.72 17.51
CA GLN A 168 -19.41 -0.10 18.63
C GLN A 168 -20.14 -1.43 18.75
N HIS A 169 -21.39 -1.51 18.27
CA HIS A 169 -22.21 -2.71 18.25
C HIS A 169 -21.72 -3.78 17.27
N MET A 170 -20.91 -3.41 16.28
CA MET A 170 -20.35 -4.36 15.31
C MET A 170 -19.20 -5.15 15.94
N ASN A 171 -19.13 -6.45 15.67
CA ASN A 171 -17.91 -7.21 15.95
C ASN A 171 -16.78 -6.79 15.01
N GLU A 172 -15.55 -7.25 15.29
CA GLU A 172 -14.37 -6.77 14.54
C GLU A 172 -14.44 -7.15 13.05
N GLU A 173 -14.89 -8.34 12.71
CA GLU A 173 -15.00 -8.79 11.32
C GLU A 173 -16.03 -7.97 10.53
N GLU A 174 -17.19 -7.73 11.11
CA GLU A 174 -18.25 -6.88 10.53
C GLU A 174 -17.76 -5.45 10.34
N PHE A 175 -17.08 -4.89 11.34
CA PHE A 175 -16.52 -3.55 11.27
C PHE A 175 -15.46 -3.43 10.17
N GLN A 176 -14.54 -4.36 10.05
CA GLN A 176 -13.52 -4.35 8.98
C GLN A 176 -14.15 -4.44 7.59
N LYS A 177 -15.17 -5.28 7.40
CA LYS A 177 -15.92 -5.35 6.13
C LYS A 177 -16.64 -4.03 5.82
N HIS A 178 -17.27 -3.44 6.84
CA HIS A 178 -17.93 -2.15 6.72
C HIS A 178 -16.97 -1.03 6.33
N LEU A 179 -15.85 -0.92 7.05
CA LEU A 179 -14.82 0.08 6.82
C LEU A 179 -14.23 -0.02 5.41
N LYS A 180 -13.87 -1.25 4.97
CA LYS A 180 -13.42 -1.53 3.62
C LYS A 180 -14.41 -1.05 2.56
N LYS A 181 -15.69 -1.44 2.71
CA LYS A 181 -16.76 -1.06 1.78
C LYS A 181 -16.91 0.46 1.68
N LYS A 182 -16.95 1.15 2.83
CA LYS A 182 -17.09 2.62 2.88
C LYS A 182 -15.90 3.33 2.25
N LEU A 183 -14.68 2.91 2.58
CA LEU A 183 -13.46 3.45 2.01
C LEU A 183 -13.41 3.24 0.50
N SER A 184 -13.68 2.03 0.01
CA SER A 184 -13.71 1.72 -1.41
C SER A 184 -14.70 2.60 -2.17
N GLN A 185 -15.95 2.69 -1.69
CA GLN A 185 -16.98 3.52 -2.31
C GLN A 185 -16.58 4.99 -2.35
N HIS A 186 -16.03 5.51 -1.26
CA HIS A 186 -15.59 6.90 -1.17
C HIS A 186 -14.48 7.22 -2.18
N ILE A 187 -13.43 6.40 -2.20
CA ILE A 187 -12.30 6.61 -3.12
C ILE A 187 -12.72 6.45 -4.57
N LYS A 188 -13.54 5.45 -4.91
CA LYS A 188 -14.05 5.27 -6.28
C LYS A 188 -14.86 6.47 -6.75
N LYS A 189 -15.70 7.05 -5.88
CA LYS A 189 -16.45 8.27 -6.18
C LYS A 189 -15.51 9.46 -6.44
N LEU A 190 -14.51 9.67 -5.59
CA LEU A 190 -13.51 10.71 -5.78
C LEU A 190 -12.73 10.52 -7.09
N PHE A 191 -12.27 9.31 -7.36
CA PHE A 191 -11.48 9.02 -8.55
C PHE A 191 -12.32 9.16 -9.82
N LYS A 192 -13.59 8.74 -9.79
CA LYS A 192 -14.51 9.00 -10.92
C LYS A 192 -14.58 10.50 -11.21
N ALA A 193 -14.82 11.33 -10.21
CA ALA A 193 -14.89 12.79 -10.38
C ALA A 193 -13.57 13.42 -10.87
N ILE A 194 -12.41 12.89 -10.44
CA ILE A 194 -11.09 13.34 -10.92
C ILE A 194 -10.84 12.92 -12.36
N LEU A 195 -11.19 11.68 -12.70
CA LEU A 195 -10.79 11.03 -13.95
C LEU A 195 -11.77 11.32 -15.11
N THR A 196 -13.07 11.42 -14.85
CA THR A 196 -14.10 11.50 -15.88
C THR A 196 -14.81 12.87 -15.88
N ASN A 197 -15.30 13.30 -17.03
CA ASN A 197 -16.27 14.40 -17.08
C ASN A 197 -17.58 13.86 -16.46
N GLU A 198 -18.05 14.47 -15.38
CA GLU A 198 -19.42 14.22 -14.93
C GLU A 198 -20.36 14.89 -15.94
N GLU A 199 -21.23 14.11 -16.55
CA GLU A 199 -22.49 14.60 -17.08
C GLU A 199 -23.51 14.69 -15.95
#